data_1266babbdc3c8056a9ff4c4de5cc43ac
#
_entry.id   1266babbdc3c8056a9ff4c4de5cc43ac
#
_cell.length_a   1.000
_cell.length_b   1.000
_cell.length_c   1.000
_cell.angle_alpha   90.00
_cell.angle_beta   90.00
_cell.angle_gamma   90.00
#
_symmetry.space_group_name_H-M   'P 1'
#
loop_
_entity.id
_entity.type
_entity.pdbx_description
1 polymer ?
#
loop_
_entity_poly.entity_id
_entity_poly.type
_entity_poly.pdbx_seq_one_letter_code
_entity_poly.pdbx_strand_id
1 'polypeptide(L)'
;MALLSINWQPDKQVATPIYQQITNYFQEQIAKGNWAVGAKLPAQRKLAEQFGVNRSTLITALDELMAVGLITSNPGSGMVISGNHWSSLLAEHVNWSQYVKAGQFKPNSHALQKINQFETDAVIRLSTGEPAPEQFPRPLFQRAFAHLGEQLTSLNYTEPAGILALRQQIARHLEKVGIHTHPENILITSGSLQALQLVSMSLFPKDATIYTEAPTYVKSLHVFQSAHTHLAGIPMDSQGLAYWQMNAPTQGHHAILYTIPTFNNPTGIVMSAERRQQVLQTAQEHRLPILEDAAYQDVWFDQQPPQPLKALDKTGNVIYFGSISKSLAPGLRIGWTVAAKPVIDRLTDVRMQTDYGASSLSQLVLAEILADPEYETYQADFRSVLTKKAAAAEQILHHYWDDFATWQTPTGGFYLWVRLADNINIPKLFDLATAHNVLFNPGSIYDFQPNQYIRLSFSYESSDRFEQGIKILTDLIHANFNV
;
A
#
# COMPACT_ATOMS: atom_id res chain seq x y z
N MET A 1 14.69 -6.55 -37.04
CA MET A 1 15.35 -7.32 -35.97
C MET A 1 15.46 -8.75 -36.41
N ALA A 2 16.65 -9.36 -36.35
CA ALA A 2 16.85 -10.75 -36.77
C ALA A 2 16.21 -11.71 -35.77
N LEU A 3 15.52 -12.74 -36.27
CA LEU A 3 14.99 -13.84 -35.45
C LEU A 3 16.17 -14.70 -35.01
N LEU A 4 16.26 -15.05 -33.73
CA LEU A 4 17.32 -15.91 -33.22
C LEU A 4 17.23 -17.31 -33.84
N SER A 5 18.35 -17.79 -34.35
CA SER A 5 18.51 -19.19 -34.78
C SER A 5 19.04 -20.00 -33.61
N ILE A 6 18.25 -20.96 -33.12
CA ILE A 6 18.59 -21.81 -31.98
C ILE A 6 18.85 -23.22 -32.49
N ASN A 7 20.06 -23.72 -32.30
CA ASN A 7 20.47 -25.06 -32.75
C ASN A 7 20.90 -25.91 -31.56
N TRP A 8 19.96 -26.12 -30.61
CA TRP A 8 20.19 -26.89 -29.40
C TRP A 8 18.92 -27.66 -29.01
N GLN A 9 19.07 -28.80 -28.36
CA GLN A 9 17.97 -29.60 -27.80
C GLN A 9 18.30 -30.12 -26.42
N PRO A 10 17.32 -30.23 -25.52
CA PRO A 10 17.52 -30.78 -24.19
C PRO A 10 17.78 -32.28 -24.23
N ASP A 11 18.64 -32.75 -23.35
CA ASP A 11 18.95 -34.18 -23.20
C ASP A 11 17.94 -34.86 -22.25
N LYS A 12 17.19 -35.82 -22.77
CA LYS A 12 16.18 -36.57 -21.99
C LYS A 12 16.78 -37.63 -21.05
N GLN A 13 18.08 -37.91 -21.13
CA GLN A 13 18.76 -38.92 -20.32
C GLN A 13 19.38 -38.31 -19.04
N VAL A 14 19.47 -37.00 -18.95
CA VAL A 14 20.04 -36.32 -17.79
C VAL A 14 18.96 -36.13 -16.70
N ALA A 15 19.36 -36.27 -15.42
CA ALA A 15 18.46 -36.16 -14.28
C ALA A 15 17.86 -34.74 -14.11
N THR A 16 18.44 -33.71 -14.72
CA THR A 16 17.93 -32.33 -14.68
C THR A 16 16.62 -32.22 -15.47
N PRO A 17 15.55 -31.67 -14.87
CA PRO A 17 14.28 -31.50 -15.56
C PRO A 17 14.42 -30.72 -16.87
N ILE A 18 13.68 -31.13 -17.90
CA ILE A 18 13.80 -30.55 -19.25
C ILE A 18 13.55 -29.08 -19.29
N TYR A 19 12.55 -28.56 -18.54
CA TYR A 19 12.31 -27.12 -18.46
C TYR A 19 13.51 -26.36 -17.89
N GLN A 20 14.20 -26.95 -16.93
CA GLN A 20 15.37 -26.35 -16.29
C GLN A 20 16.60 -26.37 -17.21
N GLN A 21 16.75 -27.41 -18.03
CA GLN A 21 17.78 -27.42 -19.07
C GLN A 21 17.56 -26.30 -20.11
N ILE A 22 16.31 -26.06 -20.50
CA ILE A 22 15.94 -24.97 -21.40
C ILE A 22 16.24 -23.62 -20.73
N THR A 23 15.82 -23.42 -19.49
CA THR A 23 16.08 -22.19 -18.71
C THR A 23 17.59 -21.92 -18.63
N ASN A 24 18.38 -22.91 -18.25
CA ASN A 24 19.83 -22.80 -18.14
C ASN A 24 20.50 -22.47 -19.49
N TYR A 25 20.07 -23.11 -20.55
CA TYR A 25 20.60 -22.85 -21.89
C TYR A 25 20.36 -21.40 -22.32
N PHE A 26 19.13 -20.86 -22.10
CA PHE A 26 18.82 -19.48 -22.41
C PHE A 26 19.67 -18.52 -21.57
N GLN A 27 19.78 -18.76 -20.29
CA GLN A 27 20.60 -17.96 -19.37
C GLN A 27 22.06 -17.93 -19.85
N GLU A 28 22.62 -19.07 -20.22
CA GLU A 28 23.99 -19.19 -20.70
C GLU A 28 24.23 -18.42 -22.02
N GLN A 29 23.28 -18.51 -22.98
CA GLN A 29 23.41 -17.79 -24.26
C GLN A 29 23.32 -16.27 -24.06
N ILE A 30 22.46 -15.81 -23.16
CA ILE A 30 22.34 -14.38 -22.80
C ILE A 30 23.58 -13.91 -22.03
N ALA A 31 24.07 -14.70 -21.09
CA ALA A 31 25.27 -14.40 -20.28
C ALA A 31 26.52 -14.29 -21.14
N LYS A 32 26.71 -15.20 -22.09
CA LYS A 32 27.82 -15.17 -23.05
C LYS A 32 27.72 -14.07 -24.11
N GLY A 33 26.62 -13.30 -24.11
CA GLY A 33 26.39 -12.24 -25.11
C GLY A 33 26.07 -12.77 -26.52
N ASN A 34 25.85 -14.09 -26.66
CA ASN A 34 25.47 -14.70 -27.95
C ASN A 34 24.09 -14.20 -28.42
N TRP A 35 23.23 -13.84 -27.47
CA TRP A 35 21.90 -13.28 -27.72
C TRP A 35 21.82 -11.87 -27.16
N ALA A 36 21.71 -10.90 -28.06
CA ALA A 36 21.70 -9.50 -27.69
C ALA A 36 20.34 -9.08 -27.07
N VAL A 37 20.37 -8.15 -26.13
CA VAL A 37 19.16 -7.49 -25.62
C VAL A 37 18.37 -6.87 -26.78
N GLY A 38 17.06 -7.08 -26.82
CA GLY A 38 16.17 -6.68 -27.91
C GLY A 38 16.04 -7.73 -29.04
N ALA A 39 16.81 -8.81 -29.02
CA ALA A 39 16.65 -9.91 -30.00
C ALA A 39 15.30 -10.62 -29.80
N LYS A 40 14.61 -10.94 -30.91
CA LYS A 40 13.32 -11.64 -30.87
C LYS A 40 13.51 -13.13 -30.81
N LEU A 41 12.80 -13.76 -29.87
CA LEU A 41 12.67 -15.21 -29.77
C LEU A 41 11.71 -15.73 -30.86
N PRO A 42 11.94 -16.95 -31.37
CA PRO A 42 10.96 -17.64 -32.21
C PRO A 42 9.64 -17.85 -31.47
N ALA A 43 8.54 -17.98 -32.22
CA ALA A 43 7.23 -18.26 -31.63
C ALA A 43 7.27 -19.53 -30.75
N GLN A 44 6.56 -19.53 -29.62
CA GLN A 44 6.54 -20.64 -28.67
C GLN A 44 6.30 -22.00 -29.31
N ARG A 45 5.38 -22.08 -30.31
CA ARG A 45 5.11 -23.30 -31.04
C ARG A 45 6.34 -23.84 -31.78
N LYS A 46 7.06 -22.93 -32.45
CA LYS A 46 8.29 -23.25 -33.19
C LYS A 46 9.43 -23.70 -32.26
N LEU A 47 9.56 -23.00 -31.09
CA LEU A 47 10.54 -23.39 -30.05
C LEU A 47 10.25 -24.76 -29.46
N ALA A 48 8.99 -25.07 -29.17
CA ALA A 48 8.59 -26.37 -28.63
C ALA A 48 8.89 -27.51 -29.64
N GLU A 49 8.63 -27.29 -30.94
CA GLU A 49 8.98 -28.20 -32.03
C GLU A 49 10.50 -28.40 -32.14
N GLN A 50 11.29 -27.31 -32.10
CA GLN A 50 12.76 -27.38 -32.17
C GLN A 50 13.38 -28.12 -31.00
N PHE A 51 12.87 -27.92 -29.78
CA PHE A 51 13.37 -28.59 -28.59
C PHE A 51 12.81 -30.00 -28.40
N GLY A 52 11.85 -30.42 -29.21
CA GLY A 52 11.21 -31.75 -29.10
C GLY A 52 10.48 -31.93 -27.76
N VAL A 53 9.86 -30.86 -27.25
CA VAL A 53 9.16 -30.84 -25.97
C VAL A 53 7.69 -30.45 -26.13
N ASN A 54 6.87 -30.76 -25.13
CA ASN A 54 5.50 -30.27 -25.11
C ASN A 54 5.44 -28.76 -24.78
N ARG A 55 4.33 -28.13 -25.16
CA ARG A 55 4.16 -26.70 -25.00
C ARG A 55 4.18 -26.25 -23.52
N SER A 56 3.64 -27.06 -22.61
CA SER A 56 3.63 -26.76 -21.19
C SER A 56 5.03 -26.70 -20.60
N THR A 57 5.91 -27.64 -20.94
CA THR A 57 7.31 -27.63 -20.49
C THR A 57 8.07 -26.39 -20.97
N LEU A 58 7.84 -25.98 -22.23
CA LEU A 58 8.44 -24.76 -22.74
C LEU A 58 7.88 -23.53 -22.03
N ILE A 59 6.56 -23.43 -21.79
CA ILE A 59 5.94 -22.31 -21.08
C ILE A 59 6.55 -22.19 -19.68
N THR A 60 6.68 -23.29 -18.95
CA THR A 60 7.32 -23.28 -17.62
C THR A 60 8.74 -22.68 -17.67
N ALA A 61 9.55 -23.05 -18.66
CA ALA A 61 10.89 -22.51 -18.83
C ALA A 61 10.87 -21.00 -19.17
N LEU A 62 9.96 -20.57 -20.04
CA LEU A 62 9.82 -19.17 -20.43
C LEU A 62 9.27 -18.30 -19.29
N ASP A 63 8.34 -18.82 -18.49
CA ASP A 63 7.83 -18.14 -17.30
C ASP A 63 8.93 -17.93 -16.26
N GLU A 64 9.82 -18.88 -16.07
CA GLU A 64 11.00 -18.72 -15.22
C GLU A 64 11.94 -17.62 -15.74
N LEU A 65 12.20 -17.59 -17.04
CA LEU A 65 13.04 -16.58 -17.67
C LEU A 65 12.40 -15.17 -17.60
N MET A 66 11.07 -15.09 -17.71
CA MET A 66 10.32 -13.84 -17.49
C MET A 66 10.36 -13.39 -16.03
N ALA A 67 10.22 -14.34 -15.09
CA ALA A 67 10.27 -14.04 -13.65
C ALA A 67 11.61 -13.45 -13.20
N VAL A 68 12.72 -13.82 -13.87
CA VAL A 68 14.06 -13.27 -13.61
C VAL A 68 14.41 -12.09 -14.54
N GLY A 69 13.47 -11.63 -15.35
CA GLY A 69 13.64 -10.44 -16.20
C GLY A 69 14.59 -10.62 -17.40
N LEU A 70 14.92 -11.86 -17.78
CA LEU A 70 15.78 -12.13 -18.92
C LEU A 70 15.05 -12.03 -20.26
N ILE A 71 13.74 -12.27 -20.27
CA ILE A 71 12.87 -12.10 -21.43
C ILE A 71 11.60 -11.34 -21.03
N THR A 72 11.03 -10.63 -21.99
CA THR A 72 9.72 -9.98 -21.84
C THR A 72 8.81 -10.35 -23.00
N SER A 73 7.49 -10.40 -22.71
CA SER A 73 6.46 -10.59 -23.73
C SER A 73 5.80 -9.26 -24.05
N ASN A 74 5.89 -8.83 -25.30
CA ASN A 74 5.20 -7.63 -25.77
C ASN A 74 3.96 -8.01 -26.58
N PRO A 75 2.77 -7.51 -26.25
CA PRO A 75 1.57 -7.75 -27.04
C PRO A 75 1.78 -7.41 -28.52
N GLY A 76 1.52 -8.36 -29.43
CA GLY A 76 1.64 -8.18 -30.88
C GLY A 76 3.06 -8.28 -31.45
N SER A 77 4.14 -8.24 -30.66
CA SER A 77 5.53 -8.32 -31.16
C SER A 77 6.28 -9.61 -30.75
N GLY A 78 5.69 -10.44 -29.91
CA GLY A 78 6.28 -11.68 -29.42
C GLY A 78 7.22 -11.48 -28.22
N MET A 79 8.01 -12.50 -27.89
CA MET A 79 8.97 -12.44 -26.78
C MET A 79 10.32 -11.91 -27.24
N VAL A 80 10.92 -11.06 -26.41
CA VAL A 80 12.23 -10.45 -26.66
C VAL A 80 13.14 -10.64 -25.47
N ILE A 81 14.44 -10.70 -25.70
CA ILE A 81 15.44 -10.73 -24.64
C ILE A 81 15.52 -9.33 -24.02
N SER A 82 15.28 -9.24 -22.72
CA SER A 82 15.29 -8.00 -21.93
C SER A 82 16.39 -7.98 -20.86
N GLY A 83 17.15 -9.07 -20.73
CA GLY A 83 18.16 -9.25 -19.70
C GLY A 83 19.18 -8.11 -19.63
N ASN A 84 19.54 -7.72 -18.40
CA ASN A 84 20.60 -6.77 -18.14
C ASN A 84 21.92 -7.51 -17.81
N HIS A 85 23.03 -6.78 -17.93
CA HIS A 85 24.37 -7.30 -17.64
C HIS A 85 24.53 -7.85 -16.22
N TRP A 86 23.76 -7.35 -15.25
CA TRP A 86 23.74 -7.84 -13.87
C TRP A 86 23.11 -9.22 -13.74
N SER A 87 22.05 -9.53 -14.48
CA SER A 87 21.42 -10.86 -14.45
C SER A 87 22.36 -11.94 -14.96
N SER A 88 23.21 -11.62 -15.93
CA SER A 88 24.17 -12.59 -16.49
C SER A 88 25.39 -12.80 -15.58
N LEU A 89 25.84 -11.79 -14.86
CA LEU A 89 26.94 -11.89 -13.89
C LEU A 89 26.57 -12.71 -12.64
N LEU A 90 25.28 -12.70 -12.27
CA LEU A 90 24.79 -13.44 -11.09
C LEU A 90 24.57 -14.95 -11.41
N ALA A 91 24.46 -15.33 -12.68
CA ALA A 91 24.18 -16.72 -13.09
C ALA A 91 25.35 -17.69 -12.89
N GLU A 92 26.59 -17.20 -12.83
CA GLU A 92 27.76 -18.09 -12.74
C GLU A 92 28.12 -18.60 -11.33
N HIS A 93 27.64 -17.91 -10.25
CA HIS A 93 28.11 -18.26 -8.90
C HIS A 93 27.03 -18.47 -7.83
N VAL A 94 25.84 -17.87 -7.96
CA VAL A 94 24.76 -18.00 -6.96
C VAL A 94 23.40 -18.09 -7.65
N ASN A 95 22.62 -19.12 -7.33
CA ASN A 95 21.23 -19.24 -7.83
C ASN A 95 20.30 -18.32 -7.01
N TRP A 96 20.33 -17.03 -7.29
CA TRP A 96 19.47 -16.04 -6.63
C TRP A 96 17.99 -16.33 -6.76
N SER A 97 17.54 -17.03 -7.85
CA SER A 97 16.13 -17.43 -8.01
C SER A 97 15.65 -18.31 -6.88
N GLN A 98 16.51 -19.21 -6.34
CA GLN A 98 16.14 -20.03 -5.19
C GLN A 98 15.94 -19.17 -3.94
N TYR A 99 16.84 -18.22 -3.69
CA TYR A 99 16.73 -17.32 -2.54
C TYR A 99 15.52 -16.41 -2.64
N VAL A 100 15.23 -15.85 -3.82
CA VAL A 100 14.03 -15.03 -4.07
C VAL A 100 12.76 -15.84 -3.87
N LYS A 101 12.71 -17.10 -4.38
CA LYS A 101 11.54 -17.98 -4.18
C LYS A 101 11.39 -18.46 -2.73
N ALA A 102 12.50 -18.65 -2.02
CA ALA A 102 12.51 -19.06 -0.61
C ALA A 102 12.25 -17.88 0.35
N GLY A 103 12.32 -16.65 -0.12
CA GLY A 103 12.06 -15.45 0.67
C GLY A 103 10.64 -15.45 1.24
N GLN A 104 10.50 -14.97 2.48
CA GLN A 104 9.23 -14.96 3.20
C GLN A 104 8.21 -13.98 2.64
N PHE A 105 8.67 -12.93 1.95
CA PHE A 105 7.78 -11.94 1.34
C PHE A 105 7.27 -12.44 -0.02
N LYS A 106 5.95 -12.55 -0.12
CA LYS A 106 5.30 -12.82 -1.41
C LYS A 106 5.37 -11.58 -2.29
N PRO A 107 5.53 -11.76 -3.62
CA PRO A 107 5.44 -10.63 -4.54
C PRO A 107 4.05 -9.98 -4.46
N ASN A 108 3.99 -8.67 -4.72
CA ASN A 108 2.74 -7.96 -4.86
C ASN A 108 1.84 -8.61 -5.93
N SER A 109 0.53 -8.45 -5.80
CA SER A 109 -0.42 -8.86 -6.83
C SER A 109 -0.11 -8.16 -8.17
N HIS A 110 -0.52 -8.77 -9.29
CA HIS A 110 -0.31 -8.21 -10.63
C HIS A 110 -0.84 -6.77 -10.76
N ALA A 111 -2.01 -6.49 -10.18
CA ALA A 111 -2.58 -5.15 -10.18
C ALA A 111 -1.69 -4.14 -9.43
N LEU A 112 -1.19 -4.48 -8.23
CA LEU A 112 -0.28 -3.63 -7.48
C LEU A 112 1.06 -3.42 -8.18
N GLN A 113 1.61 -4.46 -8.82
CA GLN A 113 2.83 -4.32 -9.62
C GLN A 113 2.63 -3.34 -10.77
N LYS A 114 1.51 -3.44 -11.50
CA LYS A 114 1.16 -2.50 -12.57
C LYS A 114 0.97 -1.08 -12.05
N ILE A 115 0.22 -0.88 -10.96
CA ILE A 115 0.03 0.43 -10.35
C ILE A 115 1.40 1.05 -10.03
N ASN A 116 2.25 0.35 -9.29
CA ASN A 116 3.58 0.85 -8.90
C ASN A 116 4.50 1.13 -10.11
N GLN A 117 4.35 0.40 -11.21
CA GLN A 117 5.17 0.56 -12.40
C GLN A 117 4.72 1.73 -13.28
N PHE A 118 3.40 1.95 -13.38
CA PHE A 118 2.81 2.92 -14.32
C PHE A 118 2.37 4.23 -13.66
N GLU A 119 2.51 4.38 -12.35
CA GLU A 119 2.14 5.60 -11.61
C GLU A 119 3.13 6.74 -11.91
N THR A 120 2.97 7.35 -13.10
CA THR A 120 3.78 8.48 -13.61
C THR A 120 2.89 9.67 -13.95
N ASP A 121 3.46 10.85 -14.16
CA ASP A 121 2.71 12.07 -14.48
C ASP A 121 1.95 12.02 -15.82
N ALA A 122 2.37 11.13 -16.73
CA ALA A 122 1.68 10.92 -18.01
C ALA A 122 0.35 10.16 -17.88
N VAL A 123 0.09 9.53 -16.73
CA VAL A 123 -1.06 8.68 -16.47
C VAL A 123 -2.08 9.43 -15.59
N ILE A 124 -3.37 9.22 -15.82
CA ILE A 124 -4.42 9.71 -14.92
C ILE A 124 -4.48 8.80 -13.69
N ARG A 125 -4.08 9.31 -12.54
CA ARG A 125 -3.83 8.56 -11.32
C ARG A 125 -5.05 8.53 -10.38
N LEU A 126 -6.12 7.84 -10.76
CA LEU A 126 -7.26 7.58 -9.87
C LEU A 126 -6.96 6.51 -8.81
N SER A 127 -5.74 5.96 -8.82
CA SER A 127 -5.23 4.95 -7.86
C SER A 127 -4.56 5.56 -6.64
N THR A 128 -3.94 6.74 -6.77
CA THR A 128 -2.96 7.25 -5.81
C THR A 128 -3.61 7.79 -4.53
N GLY A 129 -2.97 7.57 -3.40
CA GLY A 129 -3.43 8.00 -2.07
C GLY A 129 -2.61 9.14 -1.51
N GLU A 130 -2.32 10.15 -2.32
CA GLU A 130 -1.51 11.31 -1.94
C GLU A 130 -2.30 12.61 -2.12
N PRO A 131 -1.96 13.68 -1.37
CA PRO A 131 -2.44 15.02 -1.69
C PRO A 131 -1.94 15.47 -3.06
N ALA A 132 -2.70 16.33 -3.73
CA ALA A 132 -2.26 16.94 -4.97
C ALA A 132 -1.02 17.83 -4.74
N PRO A 133 -0.04 17.89 -5.68
CA PRO A 133 1.17 18.71 -5.54
C PRO A 133 0.89 20.19 -5.29
N GLU A 134 -0.22 20.72 -5.80
CA GLU A 134 -0.66 22.12 -5.62
C GLU A 134 -1.06 22.43 -4.17
N GLN A 135 -1.39 21.40 -3.39
CA GLN A 135 -1.74 21.53 -1.97
C GLN A 135 -0.52 21.57 -1.04
N PHE A 136 0.68 21.44 -1.59
CA PHE A 136 1.91 21.50 -0.80
C PHE A 136 2.07 22.89 -0.15
N PRO A 137 2.15 22.98 1.20
CA PRO A 137 2.19 24.26 1.92
C PRO A 137 3.59 24.88 1.88
N ARG A 138 3.99 25.34 0.71
CA ARG A 138 5.32 25.94 0.49
C ARG A 138 5.71 27.00 1.52
N PRO A 139 4.82 27.95 1.93
CA PRO A 139 5.19 28.97 2.94
C PRO A 139 5.57 28.36 4.30
N LEU A 140 4.87 27.33 4.77
CA LEU A 140 5.21 26.64 6.03
C LEU A 140 6.60 26.01 5.96
N PHE A 141 6.89 25.31 4.86
CA PHE A 141 8.21 24.69 4.65
C PHE A 141 9.32 25.74 4.52
N GLN A 142 9.08 26.85 3.83
CA GLN A 142 10.07 27.91 3.70
C GLN A 142 10.44 28.50 5.06
N ARG A 143 9.44 28.80 5.94
CA ARG A 143 9.71 29.29 7.30
C ARG A 143 10.44 28.26 8.14
N ALA A 144 10.01 27.00 8.11
CA ALA A 144 10.67 25.94 8.86
C ALA A 144 12.14 25.76 8.45
N PHE A 145 12.44 25.77 7.16
CA PHE A 145 13.82 25.67 6.66
C PHE A 145 14.66 26.90 6.98
N ALA A 146 14.08 28.11 6.89
CA ALA A 146 14.80 29.33 7.26
C ALA A 146 15.19 29.33 8.75
N HIS A 147 14.24 29.00 9.64
CA HIS A 147 14.50 28.92 11.09
C HIS A 147 15.53 27.82 11.42
N LEU A 148 15.39 26.64 10.82
CA LEU A 148 16.37 25.57 11.02
C LEU A 148 17.76 25.92 10.47
N GLY A 149 17.85 26.67 9.36
CA GLY A 149 19.13 27.12 8.80
C GLY A 149 19.95 27.97 9.75
N GLU A 150 19.30 28.71 10.64
CA GLU A 150 19.93 29.56 11.69
C GLU A 150 20.35 28.75 12.94
N GLN A 151 19.66 27.64 13.24
CA GLN A 151 19.81 26.91 14.50
C GLN A 151 20.51 25.55 14.37
N LEU A 152 20.55 25.00 13.15
CA LEU A 152 21.06 23.66 12.94
C LEU A 152 22.58 23.58 13.11
N THR A 153 23.03 22.90 14.14
CA THR A 153 24.46 22.72 14.44
C THR A 153 24.97 21.33 14.04
N SER A 154 24.09 20.32 13.92
CA SER A 154 24.45 18.97 13.48
C SER A 154 23.23 18.18 12.98
N LEU A 155 23.49 17.11 12.24
CA LEU A 155 22.52 16.10 11.80
C LEU A 155 22.94 14.68 12.27
N ASN A 156 23.46 14.59 13.48
CA ASN A 156 23.80 13.32 14.09
C ASN A 156 22.56 12.48 14.43
N TYR A 157 22.76 11.23 14.83
CA TYR A 157 21.69 10.42 15.38
C TYR A 157 21.01 11.13 16.54
N THR A 158 19.70 11.01 16.60
CA THR A 158 18.86 11.62 17.62
C THR A 158 18.50 10.63 18.71
N GLU A 159 17.69 11.05 19.67
CA GLU A 159 17.12 10.15 20.68
C GLU A 159 16.44 8.94 20.02
N PRO A 160 16.61 7.74 20.58
CA PRO A 160 16.03 6.51 20.00
C PRO A 160 14.52 6.57 19.76
N ALA A 161 13.74 7.20 20.63
CA ALA A 161 12.30 7.38 20.47
C ALA A 161 11.93 8.51 19.48
N GLY A 162 12.91 9.30 19.01
CA GLY A 162 12.72 10.50 18.19
C GLY A 162 12.90 11.79 19.00
N ILE A 163 13.05 12.91 18.29
CA ILE A 163 13.34 14.22 18.86
C ILE A 163 12.26 14.63 19.85
N LEU A 164 12.64 15.06 21.07
CA LEU A 164 11.70 15.44 22.13
C LEU A 164 10.75 16.57 21.69
N ALA A 165 11.29 17.59 21.01
CA ALA A 165 10.47 18.70 20.52
C ALA A 165 9.35 18.21 19.59
N LEU A 166 9.62 17.29 18.67
CA LEU A 166 8.60 16.72 17.80
C LEU A 166 7.58 15.90 18.60
N ARG A 167 8.04 15.06 19.54
CA ARG A 167 7.13 14.25 20.38
C ARG A 167 6.20 15.15 21.23
N GLN A 168 6.69 16.30 21.70
CA GLN A 168 5.88 17.30 22.41
C GLN A 168 4.82 17.93 21.49
N GLN A 169 5.18 18.29 20.26
CA GLN A 169 4.21 18.84 19.30
C GLN A 169 3.15 17.81 18.91
N ILE A 170 3.55 16.55 18.70
CA ILE A 170 2.60 15.46 18.43
C ILE A 170 1.66 15.24 19.63
N ALA A 171 2.15 15.28 20.88
CA ALA A 171 1.29 15.17 22.05
C ALA A 171 0.21 16.27 22.06
N ARG A 172 0.58 17.54 21.78
CA ARG A 172 -0.36 18.67 21.65
C ARG A 172 -1.34 18.49 20.49
N HIS A 173 -0.87 17.99 19.36
CA HIS A 173 -1.72 17.71 18.20
C HIS A 173 -2.79 16.65 18.54
N LEU A 174 -2.41 15.60 19.27
CA LEU A 174 -3.28 14.51 19.68
C LEU A 174 -4.34 14.93 20.72
N GLU A 175 -4.06 15.95 21.55
CA GLU A 175 -5.06 16.49 22.48
C GLU A 175 -6.33 16.99 21.77
N LYS A 176 -6.21 17.50 20.53
CA LYS A 176 -7.33 17.98 19.71
C LYS A 176 -8.34 16.88 19.36
N VAL A 177 -7.90 15.64 19.35
CA VAL A 177 -8.76 14.46 19.09
C VAL A 177 -9.05 13.68 20.37
N GLY A 178 -8.70 14.23 21.55
CA GLY A 178 -8.99 13.66 22.86
C GLY A 178 -7.98 12.63 23.35
N ILE A 179 -6.83 12.47 22.67
CA ILE A 179 -5.76 11.58 23.15
C ILE A 179 -4.82 12.38 24.05
N HIS A 180 -4.91 12.15 25.35
CA HIS A 180 -4.03 12.74 26.35
C HIS A 180 -2.84 11.82 26.60
N THR A 181 -1.65 12.22 26.17
CA THR A 181 -0.44 11.40 26.27
C THR A 181 0.79 12.24 26.60
N HIS A 182 1.82 11.59 27.12
CA HIS A 182 3.12 12.21 27.39
C HIS A 182 4.11 11.90 26.27
N PRO A 183 5.10 12.77 25.99
CA PRO A 183 6.11 12.52 24.95
C PRO A 183 6.86 11.20 25.10
N GLU A 184 7.00 10.66 26.31
CA GLU A 184 7.63 9.38 26.60
C GLU A 184 6.82 8.16 26.11
N ASN A 185 5.54 8.35 25.82
CA ASN A 185 4.63 7.35 25.27
C ASN A 185 4.52 7.44 23.73
N ILE A 186 5.40 8.18 23.09
CA ILE A 186 5.42 8.42 21.64
C ILE A 186 6.75 7.94 21.07
N LEU A 187 6.68 7.10 20.04
CA LEU A 187 7.80 6.71 19.19
C LEU A 187 7.61 7.30 17.79
N ILE A 188 8.60 8.05 17.30
CA ILE A 188 8.61 8.56 15.93
C ILE A 188 9.07 7.44 15.00
N THR A 189 8.42 7.27 13.85
CA THR A 189 8.72 6.24 12.85
C THR A 189 8.83 6.82 11.45
N SER A 190 9.41 6.07 10.51
CA SER A 190 9.50 6.45 9.09
C SER A 190 8.17 6.18 8.36
N GLY A 191 7.08 6.77 8.87
CA GLY A 191 5.70 6.54 8.48
C GLY A 191 5.04 5.39 9.27
N SER A 192 3.70 5.29 9.19
CA SER A 192 2.91 4.28 9.91
C SER A 192 3.24 2.84 9.48
N LEU A 193 3.68 2.63 8.24
CA LEU A 193 4.05 1.30 7.76
C LEU A 193 5.25 0.71 8.51
N GLN A 194 6.25 1.54 8.83
CA GLN A 194 7.37 1.09 9.69
C GLN A 194 6.88 0.78 11.11
N ALA A 195 5.95 1.57 11.65
CA ALA A 195 5.36 1.29 12.95
C ALA A 195 4.68 -0.08 12.98
N LEU A 196 3.88 -0.41 11.95
CA LEU A 196 3.28 -1.73 11.80
C LEU A 196 4.33 -2.84 11.71
N GLN A 197 5.41 -2.62 10.97
CA GLN A 197 6.50 -3.59 10.84
C GLN A 197 7.20 -3.83 12.18
N LEU A 198 7.53 -2.77 12.92
CA LEU A 198 8.14 -2.88 14.24
C LEU A 198 7.25 -3.65 15.22
N VAL A 199 5.95 -3.35 15.26
CA VAL A 199 4.97 -4.06 16.09
C VAL A 199 4.89 -5.54 15.69
N SER A 200 4.82 -5.82 14.39
CA SER A 200 4.79 -7.18 13.86
C SER A 200 6.01 -8.00 14.27
N MET A 201 7.20 -7.40 14.20
CA MET A 201 8.46 -8.08 14.54
C MET A 201 8.68 -8.28 16.05
N SER A 202 8.14 -7.38 16.87
CA SER A 202 8.49 -7.31 18.30
C SER A 202 7.41 -7.77 19.25
N LEU A 203 6.13 -7.71 18.87
CA LEU A 203 4.99 -7.98 19.75
C LEU A 203 4.12 -9.15 19.30
N PHE A 204 4.24 -9.62 18.04
CA PHE A 204 3.41 -10.71 17.58
C PHE A 204 4.04 -12.07 17.89
N PRO A 205 3.32 -12.95 18.62
CA PRO A 205 3.67 -14.35 18.68
C PRO A 205 3.56 -15.01 17.30
N LYS A 206 4.32 -16.09 17.09
CA LYS A 206 4.15 -16.92 15.88
C LYS A 206 2.72 -17.43 15.81
N ASP A 207 2.21 -17.52 14.58
CA ASP A 207 0.86 -18.03 14.27
C ASP A 207 -0.28 -17.21 14.91
N ALA A 208 -0.02 -15.95 15.29
CA ALA A 208 -1.07 -15.06 15.77
C ALA A 208 -2.09 -14.76 14.65
N THR A 209 -3.36 -14.65 15.04
CA THR A 209 -4.42 -14.20 14.13
C THR A 209 -4.57 -12.70 14.21
N ILE A 210 -4.51 -12.02 13.07
CA ILE A 210 -4.79 -10.59 12.95
C ILE A 210 -6.21 -10.44 12.39
N TYR A 211 -7.15 -10.08 13.24
CA TYR A 211 -8.47 -9.65 12.82
C TYR A 211 -8.36 -8.27 12.17
N THR A 212 -9.05 -8.07 11.06
CA THR A 212 -9.10 -6.78 10.38
C THR A 212 -10.42 -6.61 9.64
N GLU A 213 -10.77 -5.39 9.27
CA GLU A 213 -11.91 -5.17 8.38
C GLU A 213 -11.72 -5.93 7.05
N ALA A 214 -12.83 -6.34 6.47
CA ALA A 214 -12.91 -6.83 5.10
C ALA A 214 -13.97 -5.99 4.35
N PRO A 215 -13.53 -5.12 3.42
CA PRO A 215 -12.16 -4.92 2.92
C PRO A 215 -11.28 -4.01 3.79
N THR A 216 -9.94 -4.06 3.57
CA THR A 216 -8.96 -3.26 4.32
C THR A 216 -7.67 -3.01 3.55
N TYR A 217 -7.00 -1.90 3.84
CA TYR A 217 -5.70 -1.55 3.26
C TYR A 217 -4.60 -2.57 3.58
N VAL A 218 -4.57 -3.08 4.80
CA VAL A 218 -3.52 -4.01 5.24
C VAL A 218 -3.50 -5.31 4.43
N LYS A 219 -4.64 -5.69 3.82
CA LYS A 219 -4.71 -6.84 2.92
C LYS A 219 -3.87 -6.65 1.65
N SER A 220 -3.74 -5.41 1.17
CA SER A 220 -2.88 -5.09 0.02
C SER A 220 -1.39 -5.12 0.36
N LEU A 221 -1.05 -5.18 1.64
CA LEU A 221 0.31 -5.20 2.15
C LEU A 221 0.68 -6.59 2.69
N HIS A 222 1.96 -6.88 2.63
CA HIS A 222 2.49 -8.12 3.20
C HIS A 222 3.25 -7.85 4.53
N VAL A 223 2.93 -6.75 5.22
CA VAL A 223 3.63 -6.29 6.42
C VAL A 223 3.65 -7.31 7.56
N PHE A 224 2.60 -8.12 7.66
CA PHE A 224 2.49 -9.14 8.71
C PHE A 224 3.04 -10.52 8.31
N GLN A 225 3.45 -10.70 7.07
CA GLN A 225 3.97 -12.01 6.61
C GLN A 225 5.27 -12.43 7.30
N SER A 226 6.12 -11.46 7.64
CA SER A 226 7.39 -11.72 8.35
C SER A 226 7.19 -12.31 9.75
N ALA A 227 6.01 -12.12 10.34
CA ALA A 227 5.66 -12.64 11.67
C ALA A 227 4.95 -14.01 11.63
N HIS A 228 4.82 -14.62 10.46
CA HIS A 228 4.04 -15.86 10.27
C HIS A 228 2.61 -15.77 10.83
N THR A 229 1.96 -14.62 10.67
CA THR A 229 0.62 -14.38 11.17
C THR A 229 -0.45 -14.66 10.11
N HIS A 230 -1.68 -14.89 10.57
CA HIS A 230 -2.84 -15.15 9.73
C HIS A 230 -3.78 -13.93 9.74
N LEU A 231 -4.10 -13.38 8.55
CA LEU A 231 -5.12 -12.35 8.44
C LEU A 231 -6.51 -12.98 8.39
N ALA A 232 -7.42 -12.52 9.26
CA ALA A 232 -8.82 -12.91 9.28
C ALA A 232 -9.70 -11.69 9.07
N GLY A 233 -10.40 -11.66 7.92
CA GLY A 233 -11.30 -10.57 7.56
C GLY A 233 -12.61 -10.64 8.32
N ILE A 234 -13.00 -9.54 8.95
CA ILE A 234 -14.28 -9.33 9.61
C ILE A 234 -15.12 -8.39 8.74
N PRO A 235 -16.34 -8.74 8.36
CA PRO A 235 -17.19 -7.87 7.55
C PRO A 235 -17.44 -6.51 8.20
N MET A 236 -17.76 -5.55 7.37
CA MET A 236 -18.19 -4.21 7.79
C MET A 236 -19.64 -3.97 7.41
N ASP A 237 -20.32 -3.15 8.21
CA ASP A 237 -21.57 -2.48 7.86
C ASP A 237 -21.35 -0.96 7.78
N SER A 238 -22.41 -0.19 7.59
CA SER A 238 -22.33 1.28 7.56
C SER A 238 -21.84 1.93 8.86
N GLN A 239 -21.80 1.19 9.97
CA GLN A 239 -21.32 1.64 11.27
C GLN A 239 -19.86 1.21 11.54
N GLY A 240 -19.23 0.43 10.63
CA GLY A 240 -17.88 -0.08 10.76
C GLY A 240 -17.79 -1.59 10.98
N LEU A 241 -16.76 -2.05 11.67
CA LEU A 241 -16.45 -3.45 11.92
C LEU A 241 -17.59 -4.21 12.60
N ALA A 242 -17.98 -5.38 12.09
CA ALA A 242 -18.95 -6.29 12.68
C ALA A 242 -18.31 -7.08 13.84
N TYR A 243 -18.04 -6.40 14.95
CA TYR A 243 -17.26 -6.90 16.10
C TYR A 243 -17.78 -8.21 16.69
N TRP A 244 -19.09 -8.50 16.57
CA TRP A 244 -19.70 -9.76 17.03
C TRP A 244 -19.24 -11.01 16.28
N GLN A 245 -18.51 -10.82 15.18
CA GLN A 245 -17.85 -11.92 14.44
C GLN A 245 -16.41 -12.18 14.88
N MET A 246 -15.88 -11.38 15.81
CA MET A 246 -14.59 -11.64 16.42
C MET A 246 -14.72 -12.74 17.47
N ASN A 247 -13.99 -13.82 17.30
CA ASN A 247 -13.95 -14.90 18.29
C ASN A 247 -12.86 -14.62 19.33
N ALA A 248 -13.11 -14.96 20.59
CA ALA A 248 -12.07 -15.01 21.59
C ALA A 248 -10.98 -16.02 21.16
N PRO A 249 -9.69 -15.70 21.32
CA PRO A 249 -8.64 -16.66 21.00
C PRO A 249 -8.77 -17.90 21.89
N THR A 250 -8.63 -19.08 21.29
CA THR A 250 -8.57 -20.34 22.05
C THR A 250 -7.28 -20.44 22.85
N GLN A 251 -7.27 -21.28 23.88
CA GLN A 251 -6.08 -21.44 24.72
C GLN A 251 -4.81 -21.79 23.90
N GLY A 252 -3.75 -21.02 24.09
CA GLY A 252 -2.49 -21.16 23.35
C GLY A 252 -2.44 -20.42 22.00
N HIS A 253 -3.53 -19.80 21.55
CA HIS A 253 -3.57 -18.95 20.38
C HIS A 253 -3.63 -17.47 20.76
N HIS A 254 -3.01 -16.64 19.97
CA HIS A 254 -3.01 -15.19 20.16
C HIS A 254 -3.76 -14.51 19.00
N ALA A 255 -4.55 -13.52 19.33
CA ALA A 255 -5.22 -12.70 18.33
C ALA A 255 -5.02 -11.21 18.64
N ILE A 256 -5.07 -10.39 17.59
CA ILE A 256 -4.85 -8.95 17.63
C ILE A 256 -5.87 -8.35 16.65
N LEU A 257 -6.46 -7.22 16.99
CA LEU A 257 -7.31 -6.47 16.08
C LEU A 257 -6.48 -5.35 15.42
N TYR A 258 -6.36 -5.34 14.09
CA TYR A 258 -5.95 -4.17 13.33
C TYR A 258 -7.19 -3.51 12.71
N THR A 259 -7.35 -2.20 12.88
CA THR A 259 -8.54 -1.49 12.40
C THR A 259 -8.20 -0.07 11.94
N ILE A 260 -8.93 0.40 10.91
CA ILE A 260 -8.90 1.78 10.40
C ILE A 260 -10.28 2.40 10.69
N PRO A 261 -10.55 2.87 11.92
CA PRO A 261 -11.90 3.27 12.32
C PRO A 261 -12.34 4.62 11.76
N THR A 262 -11.43 5.39 11.18
CA THR A 262 -11.70 6.73 10.64
C THR A 262 -11.31 6.78 9.17
N PHE A 263 -12.30 6.99 8.29
CA PHE A 263 -12.15 6.99 6.84
C PHE A 263 -11.40 5.77 6.34
N ASN A 264 -11.96 4.60 6.65
CA ASN A 264 -11.38 3.31 6.30
C ASN A 264 -10.89 3.29 4.84
N ASN A 265 -9.69 2.80 4.63
CA ASN A 265 -9.17 2.54 3.30
C ASN A 265 -9.38 1.06 2.97
N PRO A 266 -10.25 0.72 1.99
CA PRO A 266 -10.67 1.56 0.86
C PRO A 266 -12.07 2.20 0.97
N THR A 267 -12.90 1.87 1.97
CA THR A 267 -14.34 2.10 1.93
C THR A 267 -14.78 3.53 2.22
N GLY A 268 -13.94 4.33 2.88
CA GLY A 268 -14.31 5.66 3.40
C GLY A 268 -15.19 5.62 4.66
N ILE A 269 -15.62 4.45 5.11
CA ILE A 269 -16.50 4.28 6.29
C ILE A 269 -15.83 4.85 7.53
N VAL A 270 -16.63 5.55 8.35
CA VAL A 270 -16.25 6.03 9.69
C VAL A 270 -16.97 5.16 10.73
N MET A 271 -16.20 4.50 11.57
CA MET A 271 -16.77 3.73 12.68
C MET A 271 -17.50 4.67 13.66
N SER A 272 -18.77 4.39 13.91
CA SER A 272 -19.59 5.24 14.79
C SER A 272 -19.08 5.25 16.24
N ALA A 273 -19.43 6.30 16.98
CA ALA A 273 -19.03 6.43 18.38
C ALA A 273 -19.49 5.22 19.23
N GLU A 274 -20.71 4.75 19.00
CA GLU A 274 -21.25 3.57 19.67
C GLU A 274 -20.46 2.31 19.30
N ARG A 275 -20.17 2.10 18.01
CA ARG A 275 -19.40 0.95 17.52
C ARG A 275 -17.97 0.93 18.09
N ARG A 276 -17.35 2.10 18.27
CA ARG A 276 -16.03 2.21 18.92
C ARG A 276 -16.06 1.70 20.37
N GLN A 277 -17.10 2.03 21.13
CA GLN A 277 -17.26 1.53 22.49
C GLN A 277 -17.49 0.02 22.52
N GLN A 278 -18.33 -0.51 21.62
CA GLN A 278 -18.59 -1.96 21.51
C GLN A 278 -17.33 -2.74 21.13
N VAL A 279 -16.55 -2.23 20.18
CA VAL A 279 -15.25 -2.83 19.77
C VAL A 279 -14.27 -2.85 20.94
N LEU A 280 -14.13 -1.74 21.68
CA LEU A 280 -13.26 -1.66 22.85
C LEU A 280 -13.69 -2.64 23.94
N GLN A 281 -14.99 -2.72 24.24
CA GLN A 281 -15.53 -3.65 25.23
C GLN A 281 -15.25 -5.10 24.82
N THR A 282 -15.57 -5.49 23.59
CA THR A 282 -15.32 -6.85 23.09
C THR A 282 -13.82 -7.19 23.10
N ALA A 283 -12.98 -6.26 22.70
CA ALA A 283 -11.53 -6.45 22.72
C ALA A 283 -11.01 -6.64 24.16
N GLN A 284 -11.56 -5.91 25.13
CA GLN A 284 -11.23 -6.07 26.54
C GLN A 284 -11.69 -7.44 27.08
N GLU A 285 -12.92 -7.84 26.80
CA GLU A 285 -13.48 -9.14 27.21
C GLU A 285 -12.67 -10.31 26.64
N HIS A 286 -12.25 -10.19 25.37
CA HIS A 286 -11.45 -11.20 24.68
C HIS A 286 -9.93 -11.05 24.90
N ARG A 287 -9.48 -10.03 25.64
CA ARG A 287 -8.06 -9.70 25.86
C ARG A 287 -7.30 -9.52 24.53
N LEU A 288 -7.93 -8.85 23.56
CA LEU A 288 -7.36 -8.56 22.26
C LEU A 288 -6.66 -7.19 22.29
N PRO A 289 -5.36 -7.10 22.03
CA PRO A 289 -4.72 -5.82 21.70
C PRO A 289 -5.32 -5.23 20.42
N ILE A 290 -5.43 -3.91 20.36
CA ILE A 290 -5.92 -3.18 19.19
C ILE A 290 -4.78 -2.38 18.58
N LEU A 291 -4.61 -2.49 17.28
CA LEU A 291 -3.77 -1.64 16.44
C LEU A 291 -4.69 -0.68 15.69
N GLU A 292 -4.75 0.55 16.13
CA GLU A 292 -5.57 1.60 15.51
C GLU A 292 -4.74 2.38 14.50
N ASP A 293 -5.02 2.21 13.20
CA ASP A 293 -4.40 3.00 12.13
C ASP A 293 -5.26 4.24 11.86
N ALA A 294 -4.71 5.39 12.20
CA ALA A 294 -5.35 6.70 12.11
C ALA A 294 -4.71 7.60 11.04
N ALA A 295 -4.18 7.01 9.96
CA ALA A 295 -3.53 7.77 8.89
C ALA A 295 -4.42 8.84 8.25
N TYR A 296 -5.75 8.70 8.34
CA TYR A 296 -6.75 9.60 7.77
C TYR A 296 -7.45 10.48 8.82
N GLN A 297 -7.02 10.50 10.07
CA GLN A 297 -7.69 11.18 11.18
C GLN A 297 -7.94 12.68 10.91
N ASP A 298 -7.02 13.37 10.23
CA ASP A 298 -7.05 14.81 10.03
C ASP A 298 -7.73 15.25 8.73
N VAL A 299 -8.19 14.30 7.88
CA VAL A 299 -8.70 14.58 6.52
C VAL A 299 -10.23 14.46 6.42
N TRP A 300 -10.92 14.95 7.43
CA TRP A 300 -12.38 15.08 7.46
C TRP A 300 -12.86 16.33 6.71
N PHE A 301 -14.14 16.37 6.31
CA PHE A 301 -14.71 17.50 5.57
C PHE A 301 -15.40 18.49 6.52
N ASP A 302 -16.71 18.35 6.70
CA ASP A 302 -17.52 19.32 7.45
C ASP A 302 -17.56 19.02 8.94
N GLN A 303 -17.47 17.75 9.34
CA GLN A 303 -17.60 17.32 10.73
C GLN A 303 -16.40 16.46 11.17
N GLN A 304 -15.87 16.82 12.33
CA GLN A 304 -14.83 16.00 12.95
C GLN A 304 -15.36 14.59 13.25
N PRO A 305 -14.62 13.53 12.93
CA PRO A 305 -15.03 12.15 13.23
C PRO A 305 -15.08 11.91 14.75
N PRO A 306 -15.75 10.82 15.19
CA PRO A 306 -15.73 10.42 16.60
C PRO A 306 -14.30 10.26 17.13
N GLN A 307 -14.13 10.45 18.45
CA GLN A 307 -12.84 10.30 19.10
C GLN A 307 -12.20 8.93 18.78
N PRO A 308 -10.89 8.86 18.53
CA PRO A 308 -10.16 7.61 18.30
C PRO A 308 -10.39 6.57 19.41
N LEU A 309 -10.24 5.29 19.07
CA LEU A 309 -10.28 4.22 20.07
C LEU A 309 -9.25 4.47 21.18
N LYS A 310 -8.09 4.98 20.84
CA LYS A 310 -7.03 5.34 21.79
C LYS A 310 -7.48 6.39 22.79
N ALA A 311 -8.29 7.36 22.41
CA ALA A 311 -8.82 8.38 23.31
C ALA A 311 -9.82 7.78 24.33
N LEU A 312 -10.55 6.73 23.93
CA LEU A 312 -11.54 6.04 24.72
C LEU A 312 -10.94 4.90 25.56
N ASP A 313 -9.72 4.47 25.27
CA ASP A 313 -9.02 3.34 25.91
C ASP A 313 -8.55 3.70 27.32
N LYS A 314 -9.15 3.07 28.31
CA LYS A 314 -8.80 3.25 29.75
C LYS A 314 -7.88 2.14 30.28
N THR A 315 -7.57 1.14 29.47
CA THR A 315 -6.87 -0.08 29.89
C THR A 315 -5.48 -0.24 29.30
N GLY A 316 -5.11 0.62 28.33
CA GLY A 316 -3.83 0.53 27.66
C GLY A 316 -3.76 -0.52 26.55
N ASN A 317 -4.92 -1.02 26.10
CA ASN A 317 -5.02 -2.07 25.07
C ASN A 317 -4.79 -1.54 23.65
N VAL A 318 -4.89 -0.22 23.41
CA VAL A 318 -4.79 0.37 22.06
C VAL A 318 -3.39 0.90 21.82
N ILE A 319 -2.75 0.42 20.75
CA ILE A 319 -1.58 1.02 20.11
C ILE A 319 -2.09 1.84 18.93
N TYR A 320 -1.86 3.15 18.96
CA TYR A 320 -2.31 4.09 17.95
C TYR A 320 -1.18 4.44 16.99
N PHE A 321 -1.46 4.45 15.70
CA PHE A 321 -0.55 4.84 14.63
C PHE A 321 -1.06 6.10 13.95
N GLY A 322 -0.28 7.18 14.05
CA GLY A 322 -0.53 8.41 13.34
C GLY A 322 0.48 8.63 12.20
N SER A 323 0.11 9.46 11.25
CA SER A 323 0.97 9.82 10.13
C SER A 323 0.62 11.20 9.59
N ILE A 324 1.65 11.95 9.19
CA ILE A 324 1.49 13.24 8.51
C ILE A 324 1.37 13.10 6.97
N SER A 325 1.45 11.86 6.47
CA SER A 325 1.52 11.59 5.02
C SER A 325 0.26 11.98 4.26
N LYS A 326 -0.91 12.01 4.92
CA LYS A 326 -2.19 12.31 4.29
C LYS A 326 -2.65 13.76 4.51
N SER A 327 -2.17 14.39 5.55
CA SER A 327 -2.60 15.74 5.95
C SER A 327 -1.57 16.84 5.68
N LEU A 328 -0.33 16.49 5.28
CA LEU A 328 0.71 17.48 5.00
C LEU A 328 1.59 17.08 3.80
N ALA A 329 2.52 16.14 4.01
CA ALA A 329 3.50 15.77 2.99
C ALA A 329 3.97 14.32 3.16
N PRO A 330 3.62 13.40 2.25
CA PRO A 330 4.06 12.00 2.31
C PRO A 330 5.59 11.85 2.23
N GLY A 331 6.28 12.76 1.52
CA GLY A 331 7.72 12.77 1.34
C GLY A 331 8.54 13.01 2.61
N LEU A 332 7.96 13.58 3.66
CA LEU A 332 8.63 13.71 4.97
C LEU A 332 8.95 12.37 5.62
N ARG A 333 8.18 11.34 5.28
CA ARG A 333 8.34 10.01 5.86
C ARG A 333 8.31 9.99 7.38
N ILE A 334 7.39 10.73 8.00
CA ILE A 334 7.17 10.76 9.45
C ILE A 334 5.80 10.19 9.80
N GLY A 335 5.81 9.27 10.74
CA GLY A 335 4.67 8.75 11.47
C GLY A 335 5.03 8.61 12.94
N TRP A 336 4.08 8.22 13.76
CA TRP A 336 4.29 7.99 15.18
C TRP A 336 3.41 6.85 15.71
N THR A 337 3.89 6.26 16.79
CA THR A 337 3.16 5.26 17.58
C THR A 337 2.91 5.82 18.96
N VAL A 338 1.68 5.66 19.47
CA VAL A 338 1.32 6.03 20.84
C VAL A 338 0.86 4.77 21.57
N ALA A 339 1.56 4.41 22.63
CA ALA A 339 1.24 3.24 23.44
C ALA A 339 1.70 3.44 24.90
N ALA A 340 1.43 2.44 25.75
CA ALA A 340 1.99 2.42 27.09
C ALA A 340 3.52 2.37 27.04
N LYS A 341 4.19 3.03 27.98
CA LYS A 341 5.66 3.18 27.99
C LYS A 341 6.42 1.87 27.80
N PRO A 342 6.08 0.71 28.42
CA PRO A 342 6.80 -0.54 28.18
C PRO A 342 6.75 -1.01 26.72
N VAL A 343 5.64 -0.73 26.02
CA VAL A 343 5.50 -1.02 24.59
C VAL A 343 6.42 -0.11 23.78
N ILE A 344 6.41 1.19 24.06
CA ILE A 344 7.29 2.16 23.39
C ILE A 344 8.77 1.81 23.63
N ASP A 345 9.16 1.46 24.85
CA ASP A 345 10.54 1.06 25.17
C ASP A 345 10.95 -0.16 24.35
N ARG A 346 10.07 -1.16 24.24
CA ARG A 346 10.34 -2.37 23.45
C ARG A 346 10.45 -2.09 21.94
N LEU A 347 9.53 -1.28 21.40
CA LEU A 347 9.57 -0.88 19.99
C LEU A 347 10.84 -0.06 19.67
N THR A 348 11.22 0.82 20.60
CA THR A 348 12.44 1.62 20.49
C THR A 348 13.69 0.75 20.48
N ASP A 349 13.79 -0.24 21.37
CA ASP A 349 14.90 -1.19 21.41
C ASP A 349 15.02 -1.99 20.09
N VAL A 350 13.91 -2.53 19.59
CA VAL A 350 13.89 -3.26 18.29
C VAL A 350 14.27 -2.33 17.14
N ARG A 351 13.81 -1.09 17.18
CA ARG A 351 14.16 -0.09 16.17
C ARG A 351 15.65 0.20 16.12
N MET A 352 16.31 0.32 17.28
CA MET A 352 17.76 0.51 17.34
C MET A 352 18.56 -0.64 16.71
N GLN A 353 17.93 -1.80 16.54
CA GLN A 353 18.51 -2.96 15.86
C GLN A 353 18.18 -3.01 14.36
N THR A 354 17.30 -2.12 13.86
CA THR A 354 16.84 -2.13 12.46
C THR A 354 17.31 -0.93 11.65
N ASP A 355 17.06 0.31 12.09
CA ASP A 355 17.34 1.52 11.30
C ASP A 355 17.92 2.71 12.08
N TYR A 356 18.18 2.58 13.37
CA TYR A 356 18.71 3.63 14.26
C TYR A 356 17.84 4.91 14.36
N GLY A 357 16.70 5.00 13.69
CA GLY A 357 15.81 6.14 13.84
C GLY A 357 15.33 6.76 12.51
N ALA A 358 14.23 7.53 12.57
CA ALA A 358 13.75 8.32 11.43
C ALA A 358 14.67 9.52 11.19
N SER A 359 14.66 10.03 9.95
CA SER A 359 15.45 11.20 9.54
C SER A 359 15.35 12.34 10.55
N SER A 360 16.48 12.75 11.13
CA SER A 360 16.55 13.89 12.06
C SER A 360 16.09 15.19 11.40
N LEU A 361 16.46 15.42 10.13
CA LEU A 361 16.03 16.60 9.38
C LEU A 361 14.49 16.62 9.22
N SER A 362 13.88 15.52 8.81
CA SER A 362 12.42 15.44 8.67
C SER A 362 11.70 15.67 10.00
N GLN A 363 12.25 15.16 11.11
CA GLN A 363 11.71 15.37 12.44
C GLN A 363 11.78 16.85 12.87
N LEU A 364 12.91 17.50 12.63
CA LEU A 364 13.09 18.92 12.94
C LEU A 364 12.12 19.79 12.12
N VAL A 365 12.07 19.57 10.81
CA VAL A 365 11.15 20.29 9.92
C VAL A 365 9.70 20.12 10.37
N LEU A 366 9.29 18.91 10.72
CA LEU A 366 7.91 18.68 11.17
C LEU A 366 7.63 19.33 12.53
N ALA A 367 8.61 19.34 13.45
CA ALA A 367 8.45 20.01 14.75
C ALA A 367 8.20 21.51 14.57
N GLU A 368 8.94 22.17 13.68
CA GLU A 368 8.76 23.59 13.33
C GLU A 368 7.38 23.84 12.69
N ILE A 369 6.97 23.00 11.73
CA ILE A 369 5.68 23.15 11.06
C ILE A 369 4.52 22.98 12.05
N LEU A 370 4.56 21.99 12.93
CA LEU A 370 3.50 21.77 13.92
C LEU A 370 3.46 22.88 15.00
N ALA A 371 4.55 23.60 15.20
CA ALA A 371 4.62 24.76 16.08
C ALA A 371 4.19 26.07 15.40
N ASP A 372 4.15 26.12 14.07
CA ASP A 372 3.80 27.32 13.30
C ASP A 372 2.28 27.63 13.46
N PRO A 373 1.89 28.85 13.87
CA PRO A 373 0.49 29.23 14.02
C PRO A 373 -0.35 29.06 12.76
N GLU A 374 0.25 29.19 11.59
CA GLU A 374 -0.43 29.02 10.28
C GLU A 374 -0.74 27.54 9.92
N TYR A 375 -0.23 26.58 10.70
CA TYR A 375 -0.49 25.17 10.44
C TYR A 375 -1.98 24.83 10.51
N GLU A 376 -2.71 25.39 11.46
CA GLU A 376 -4.16 25.16 11.60
C GLU A 376 -4.95 25.75 10.42
N THR A 377 -4.56 26.96 9.98
CA THR A 377 -5.14 27.60 8.81
C THR A 377 -4.93 26.73 7.56
N TYR A 378 -3.69 26.24 7.37
CA TYR A 378 -3.41 25.31 6.29
C TYR A 378 -4.28 24.05 6.35
N GLN A 379 -4.44 23.45 7.54
CA GLN A 379 -5.27 22.25 7.70
C GLN A 379 -6.73 22.51 7.33
N ALA A 380 -7.28 23.68 7.70
CA ALA A 380 -8.64 24.07 7.35
C ALA A 380 -8.80 24.27 5.83
N ASP A 381 -7.86 24.96 5.19
CA ASP A 381 -7.84 25.18 3.75
C ASP A 381 -7.71 23.84 2.99
N PHE A 382 -6.82 22.97 3.45
CA PHE A 382 -6.63 21.65 2.88
C PHE A 382 -7.93 20.81 2.90
N ARG A 383 -8.63 20.77 4.05
CA ARG A 383 -9.93 20.09 4.17
C ARG A 383 -10.98 20.70 3.25
N SER A 384 -11.04 22.06 3.16
CA SER A 384 -11.96 22.74 2.23
C SER A 384 -11.72 22.36 0.77
N VAL A 385 -10.47 22.23 0.35
CA VAL A 385 -10.12 21.78 -1.01
C VAL A 385 -10.54 20.34 -1.22
N LEU A 386 -10.31 19.43 -0.26
CA LEU A 386 -10.73 18.03 -0.34
C LEU A 386 -12.25 17.90 -0.43
N THR A 387 -13.01 18.67 0.34
CA THR A 387 -14.48 18.71 0.28
C THR A 387 -14.96 19.05 -1.12
N LYS A 388 -14.38 20.08 -1.74
CA LYS A 388 -14.73 20.51 -3.10
C LYS A 388 -14.38 19.44 -4.14
N LYS A 389 -13.22 18.81 -4.01
CA LYS A 389 -12.80 17.71 -4.91
C LYS A 389 -13.71 16.50 -4.78
N ALA A 390 -14.11 16.13 -3.57
CA ALA A 390 -15.06 15.03 -3.35
C ALA A 390 -16.41 15.31 -3.98
N ALA A 391 -16.98 16.50 -3.75
CA ALA A 391 -18.24 16.91 -4.33
C ALA A 391 -18.20 16.93 -5.88
N ALA A 392 -17.12 17.45 -6.47
CA ALA A 392 -16.93 17.43 -7.92
C ALA A 392 -16.82 15.99 -8.46
N ALA A 393 -16.08 15.10 -7.76
CA ALA A 393 -15.96 13.71 -8.16
C ALA A 393 -17.32 12.98 -8.11
N GLU A 394 -18.16 13.22 -7.09
CA GLU A 394 -19.51 12.66 -7.02
C GLU A 394 -20.40 13.18 -8.15
N GLN A 395 -20.39 14.47 -8.44
CA GLN A 395 -21.14 15.04 -9.56
C GLN A 395 -20.75 14.42 -10.90
N ILE A 396 -19.44 14.20 -11.12
CA ILE A 396 -18.93 13.53 -12.32
C ILE A 396 -19.43 12.08 -12.37
N LEU A 397 -19.34 11.32 -11.26
CA LEU A 397 -19.84 9.95 -11.24
C LEU A 397 -21.35 9.88 -11.46
N HIS A 398 -22.16 10.77 -10.85
CA HIS A 398 -23.60 10.86 -11.13
C HIS A 398 -23.90 11.15 -12.59
N HIS A 399 -23.11 11.99 -13.25
CA HIS A 399 -23.32 12.29 -14.67
C HIS A 399 -23.05 11.10 -15.60
N TYR A 400 -22.07 10.26 -15.26
CA TYR A 400 -21.60 9.20 -16.18
C TYR A 400 -21.99 7.78 -15.74
N TRP A 401 -22.29 7.52 -14.44
CA TRP A 401 -22.30 6.16 -13.89
C TRP A 401 -23.56 5.77 -13.09
N ASP A 402 -24.57 6.64 -12.96
CA ASP A 402 -25.78 6.36 -12.18
C ASP A 402 -26.52 5.08 -12.61
N ASP A 403 -26.42 4.70 -13.89
CA ASP A 403 -27.11 3.53 -14.43
C ASP A 403 -26.48 2.20 -14.03
N PHE A 404 -25.17 2.18 -13.70
CA PHE A 404 -24.42 0.93 -13.48
C PHE A 404 -23.46 0.92 -12.29
N ALA A 405 -23.42 1.97 -11.50
CA ALA A 405 -22.54 2.04 -10.34
C ALA A 405 -23.24 2.62 -9.11
N THR A 406 -22.76 2.24 -7.93
CA THR A 406 -23.24 2.79 -6.65
C THR A 406 -22.06 3.03 -5.71
N TRP A 407 -22.18 4.07 -4.88
CA TRP A 407 -21.17 4.44 -3.88
C TRP A 407 -21.84 5.13 -2.68
N GLN A 408 -21.07 5.30 -1.62
CA GLN A 408 -21.49 6.13 -0.48
C GLN A 408 -20.79 7.50 -0.59
N THR A 409 -21.54 8.58 -0.29
CA THR A 409 -20.98 9.93 -0.21
C THR A 409 -19.87 9.97 0.84
N PRO A 410 -18.64 10.37 0.48
CA PRO A 410 -17.55 10.45 1.43
C PRO A 410 -17.72 11.65 2.38
N THR A 411 -17.41 11.45 3.65
CA THR A 411 -17.39 12.51 4.67
C THR A 411 -15.98 12.93 5.05
N GLY A 412 -14.99 12.36 4.38
CA GLY A 412 -13.57 12.58 4.57
C GLY A 412 -12.75 11.56 3.80
N GLY A 413 -11.45 11.53 4.05
CA GLY A 413 -10.52 10.65 3.33
C GLY A 413 -10.23 11.12 1.92
N PHE A 414 -9.81 10.17 1.07
CA PHE A 414 -9.33 10.44 -0.29
C PHE A 414 -10.09 9.65 -1.35
N TYR A 415 -11.01 8.76 -0.97
CA TYR A 415 -11.49 7.70 -1.83
C TYR A 415 -13.00 7.63 -1.95
N LEU A 416 -13.42 7.25 -3.13
CA LEU A 416 -14.73 6.69 -3.43
C LEU A 416 -14.58 5.17 -3.58
N TRP A 417 -15.40 4.41 -2.86
CA TRP A 417 -15.50 2.97 -2.97
C TRP A 417 -16.74 2.64 -3.79
N VAL A 418 -16.52 2.34 -5.06
CA VAL A 418 -17.59 2.26 -6.07
C VAL A 418 -17.86 0.82 -6.42
N ARG A 419 -19.11 0.37 -6.25
CA ARG A 419 -19.60 -0.90 -6.74
C ARG A 419 -20.06 -0.74 -8.17
N LEU A 420 -19.53 -1.55 -9.08
CA LEU A 420 -19.95 -1.65 -10.47
C LEU A 420 -20.96 -2.78 -10.66
N ALA A 421 -21.75 -2.72 -11.74
CA ALA A 421 -22.69 -3.77 -12.12
C ALA A 421 -21.99 -5.12 -12.31
N ASP A 422 -22.70 -6.22 -12.05
CA ASP A 422 -22.13 -7.57 -11.99
C ASP A 422 -21.62 -8.10 -13.33
N ASN A 423 -22.09 -7.54 -14.45
CA ASN A 423 -21.65 -7.86 -15.81
C ASN A 423 -20.34 -7.17 -16.22
N ILE A 424 -19.79 -6.27 -15.41
CA ILE A 424 -18.50 -5.60 -15.66
C ILE A 424 -17.37 -6.45 -15.08
N ASN A 425 -16.50 -7.00 -15.93
CA ASN A 425 -15.32 -7.73 -15.50
C ASN A 425 -14.20 -6.76 -15.07
N ILE A 426 -14.04 -6.53 -13.77
CA ILE A 426 -13.08 -5.55 -13.20
C ILE A 426 -11.63 -5.84 -13.60
N PRO A 427 -11.10 -7.08 -13.56
CA PRO A 427 -9.75 -7.37 -14.06
C PRO A 427 -9.55 -6.96 -15.53
N LYS A 428 -10.52 -7.27 -16.40
CA LYS A 428 -10.46 -6.85 -17.82
C LYS A 428 -10.52 -5.34 -17.95
N LEU A 429 -11.40 -4.67 -17.20
CA LEU A 429 -11.51 -3.21 -17.19
C LEU A 429 -10.19 -2.57 -16.73
N PHE A 430 -9.54 -3.11 -15.70
CA PHE A 430 -8.25 -2.62 -15.22
C PHE A 430 -7.14 -2.71 -16.28
N ASP A 431 -7.08 -3.83 -17.01
CA ASP A 431 -6.09 -3.98 -18.09
C ASP A 431 -6.34 -3.01 -19.24
N LEU A 432 -7.61 -2.81 -19.62
CA LEU A 432 -8.01 -1.84 -20.64
C LEU A 432 -7.70 -0.41 -20.21
N ALA A 433 -8.07 -0.04 -18.97
CA ALA A 433 -7.80 1.28 -18.41
C ALA A 433 -6.29 1.60 -18.39
N THR A 434 -5.47 0.64 -17.94
CA THR A 434 -4.01 0.80 -17.92
C THR A 434 -3.45 1.02 -19.33
N ALA A 435 -3.97 0.32 -20.33
CA ALA A 435 -3.58 0.51 -21.73
C ALA A 435 -3.98 1.89 -22.29
N HIS A 436 -4.95 2.56 -21.67
CA HIS A 436 -5.41 3.92 -22.01
C HIS A 436 -4.90 4.99 -21.02
N ASN A 437 -3.85 4.69 -20.25
CA ASN A 437 -3.21 5.59 -19.30
C ASN A 437 -4.15 6.08 -18.18
N VAL A 438 -5.04 5.22 -17.70
CA VAL A 438 -5.87 5.47 -16.52
C VAL A 438 -5.61 4.37 -15.49
N LEU A 439 -5.29 4.75 -14.26
CA LEU A 439 -5.08 3.81 -13.15
C LEU A 439 -6.16 3.99 -12.08
N PHE A 440 -6.77 2.89 -11.67
CA PHE A 440 -7.62 2.79 -10.47
C PHE A 440 -7.23 1.55 -9.66
N ASN A 441 -7.77 1.37 -8.47
CA ASN A 441 -7.47 0.19 -7.66
C ASN A 441 -8.65 -0.80 -7.72
N PRO A 442 -8.45 -2.01 -8.27
CA PRO A 442 -9.45 -3.08 -8.17
C PRO A 442 -9.71 -3.45 -6.71
N GLY A 443 -10.98 -3.63 -6.36
CA GLY A 443 -11.39 -3.95 -4.99
C GLY A 443 -10.79 -5.25 -4.45
N SER A 444 -10.51 -6.20 -5.33
CA SER A 444 -9.92 -7.49 -4.97
C SER A 444 -8.54 -7.41 -4.29
N ILE A 445 -7.81 -6.28 -4.41
CA ILE A 445 -6.53 -6.11 -3.70
C ILE A 445 -6.73 -5.81 -2.20
N TYR A 446 -7.92 -5.37 -1.80
CA TYR A 446 -8.26 -4.99 -0.43
C TYR A 446 -9.10 -6.03 0.30
N ASP A 447 -9.69 -7.00 -0.42
CA ASP A 447 -10.65 -7.93 0.14
C ASP A 447 -10.12 -9.38 0.18
N PHE A 448 -10.72 -10.18 1.02
CA PHE A 448 -10.45 -11.60 1.18
C PHE A 448 -11.21 -12.45 0.18
N GLN A 449 -12.24 -11.89 -0.44
CA GLN A 449 -13.09 -12.51 -1.46
C GLN A 449 -13.12 -11.64 -2.72
N PRO A 450 -13.36 -12.24 -3.90
CA PRO A 450 -13.66 -11.47 -5.11
C PRO A 450 -14.87 -10.56 -4.89
N ASN A 451 -14.79 -9.33 -5.37
CA ASN A 451 -15.88 -8.36 -5.25
C ASN A 451 -16.02 -7.52 -6.52
N GLN A 452 -17.13 -6.77 -6.62
CA GLN A 452 -17.46 -5.89 -7.74
C GLN A 452 -17.18 -4.42 -7.45
N TYR A 453 -16.12 -4.16 -6.67
CA TYR A 453 -15.77 -2.81 -6.27
C TYR A 453 -14.46 -2.35 -6.92
N ILE A 454 -14.38 -1.04 -7.10
CA ILE A 454 -13.14 -0.32 -7.41
C ILE A 454 -12.97 0.83 -6.42
N ARG A 455 -11.72 1.19 -6.13
CA ARG A 455 -11.39 2.39 -5.37
C ARG A 455 -10.89 3.47 -6.31
N LEU A 456 -11.54 4.64 -6.29
CA LEU A 456 -11.15 5.84 -7.00
C LEU A 456 -10.65 6.90 -6.01
N SER A 457 -9.53 7.51 -6.31
CA SER A 457 -9.00 8.64 -5.54
C SER A 457 -9.42 9.95 -6.19
N PHE A 458 -9.98 10.86 -5.40
CA PHE A 458 -10.28 12.24 -5.81
C PHE A 458 -9.25 13.25 -5.27
N SER A 459 -8.29 12.81 -4.45
CA SER A 459 -7.37 13.73 -3.76
C SER A 459 -6.29 14.31 -4.66
N TYR A 460 -5.78 13.54 -5.61
CA TYR A 460 -4.59 13.87 -6.38
C TYR A 460 -4.90 14.68 -7.65
N GLU A 461 -5.69 14.11 -8.56
CA GLU A 461 -5.98 14.74 -9.85
C GLU A 461 -6.83 16.01 -9.72
N SER A 462 -6.71 16.93 -10.67
CA SER A 462 -7.68 18.01 -10.82
C SER A 462 -9.05 17.45 -11.19
N SER A 463 -10.14 18.21 -10.96
CA SER A 463 -11.49 17.77 -11.34
C SER A 463 -11.60 17.47 -12.83
N ASP A 464 -10.96 18.27 -13.69
CA ASP A 464 -10.95 18.05 -15.15
C ASP A 464 -10.23 16.75 -15.53
N ARG A 465 -9.09 16.45 -14.92
CA ARG A 465 -8.38 15.19 -15.17
C ARG A 465 -9.12 13.99 -14.58
N PHE A 466 -9.76 14.15 -13.43
CA PHE A 466 -10.65 13.12 -12.86
C PHE A 466 -11.79 12.82 -13.83
N GLU A 467 -12.48 13.86 -14.32
CA GLU A 467 -13.55 13.70 -15.32
C GLU A 467 -13.06 13.02 -16.60
N GLN A 468 -11.91 13.44 -17.11
CA GLN A 468 -11.29 12.77 -18.27
C GLN A 468 -11.05 11.28 -18.01
N GLY A 469 -10.57 10.91 -16.84
CA GLY A 469 -10.36 9.51 -16.44
C GLY A 469 -11.68 8.72 -16.39
N ILE A 470 -12.71 9.31 -15.77
CA ILE A 470 -14.05 8.70 -15.70
C ILE A 470 -14.65 8.53 -17.10
N LYS A 471 -14.51 9.51 -17.98
CA LYS A 471 -15.00 9.45 -19.37
C LYS A 471 -14.34 8.29 -20.14
N ILE A 472 -13.01 8.15 -20.04
CA ILE A 472 -12.29 7.03 -20.65
C ILE A 472 -12.78 5.69 -20.09
N LEU A 473 -12.97 5.57 -18.79
CA LEU A 473 -13.51 4.36 -18.16
C LEU A 473 -14.93 4.06 -18.64
N THR A 474 -15.78 5.08 -18.77
CA THR A 474 -17.15 4.97 -19.30
C THR A 474 -17.14 4.41 -20.72
N ASP A 475 -16.34 5.01 -21.61
CA ASP A 475 -16.23 4.55 -23.00
C ASP A 475 -15.75 3.09 -23.08
N LEU A 476 -14.77 2.71 -22.24
CA LEU A 476 -14.29 1.34 -22.17
C LEU A 476 -15.35 0.37 -21.63
N ILE A 477 -16.17 0.80 -20.66
CA ILE A 477 -17.26 0.00 -20.12
C ILE A 477 -18.32 -0.25 -21.19
N HIS A 478 -18.83 0.79 -21.84
CA HIS A 478 -19.83 0.64 -22.90
C HIS A 478 -19.34 -0.15 -24.12
N ALA A 479 -18.07 0.01 -24.49
CA ALA A 479 -17.50 -0.71 -25.64
C ALA A 479 -17.23 -2.21 -25.37
N ASN A 480 -17.09 -2.63 -24.11
CA ASN A 480 -16.60 -3.98 -23.78
C ASN A 480 -17.54 -4.81 -22.91
N PHE A 481 -18.58 -4.20 -22.33
CA PHE A 481 -19.54 -4.85 -21.44
C PHE A 481 -20.95 -4.43 -21.81
N ASN A 482 -21.92 -5.31 -21.61
CA ASN A 482 -23.32 -5.02 -21.90
C ASN A 482 -23.96 -4.22 -20.74
N VAL A 483 -23.74 -2.92 -20.72
CA VAL A 483 -24.26 -2.00 -19.70
C VAL A 483 -25.12 -0.96 -20.38
#